data_9faa671c2cbe3f89b274c82978f7dce5
#
_entry.id   9faa671c2cbe3f89b274c82978f7dce5
#
_cell.length_a   1.000
_cell.length_b   1.000
_cell.length_c   1.000
_cell.angle_alpha   90.00
_cell.angle_beta   90.00
_cell.angle_gamma   90.00
#
_symmetry.space_group_name_H-M   'P 1'
#
loop_
_entity.id
_entity.type
_entity.pdbx_description
1 polymer ?
#
loop_
_entity_poly.entity_id
_entity_poly.type
_entity_poly.pdbx_seq_one_letter_code
_entity_poly.pdbx_strand_id
1 'polypeptide(L)'
;MGKQVKNYWIALALIFLQLLSGRSSSDDDTPDVALSDISGVWLEYAYLCSDGYFVDISDTGDCIYFDFARPNTFNQYTIIDGQKEMSMQGTWTFNPETSMASIKEPRGWDLEISFTFKDANDATLYIKGKTDNQTRTIKAKRISQ
;
A
#
# COMPACT_ATOMS: atom_id res chain seq x y z
N MET A 1 -51.71 -5.63 24.55
CA MET A 1 -50.87 -4.70 23.79
C MET A 1 -49.40 -4.79 24.14
N GLY A 2 -49.01 -5.19 25.35
CA GLY A 2 -47.58 -5.29 25.73
C GLY A 2 -46.77 -6.44 25.11
N LYS A 3 -47.42 -7.47 24.57
CA LYS A 3 -46.76 -8.64 23.98
C LYS A 3 -46.33 -8.45 22.52
N GLN A 4 -46.97 -7.55 21.76
CA GLN A 4 -46.62 -7.29 20.36
C GLN A 4 -45.39 -6.41 20.21
N VAL A 5 -45.18 -5.49 21.14
CA VAL A 5 -44.01 -4.58 21.10
C VAL A 5 -42.70 -5.33 21.31
N LYS A 6 -42.70 -6.36 22.15
CA LYS A 6 -41.48 -7.18 22.39
C LYS A 6 -41.05 -7.98 21.16
N ASN A 7 -41.99 -8.42 20.34
CA ASN A 7 -41.67 -9.20 19.14
C ASN A 7 -41.10 -8.33 18.01
N TYR A 8 -41.54 -7.07 17.93
CA TYR A 8 -40.99 -6.15 16.95
C TYR A 8 -39.55 -5.75 17.26
N TRP A 9 -39.20 -5.60 18.53
CA TRP A 9 -37.83 -5.28 18.94
C TRP A 9 -36.88 -6.45 18.69
N ILE A 10 -37.32 -7.67 18.91
CA ILE A 10 -36.49 -8.86 18.63
C ILE A 10 -36.32 -9.06 17.13
N ALA A 11 -37.35 -8.82 16.32
CA ALA A 11 -37.27 -8.87 14.87
C ALA A 11 -36.36 -7.76 14.31
N LEU A 12 -36.45 -6.57 14.88
CA LEU A 12 -35.58 -5.44 14.47
C LEU A 12 -34.13 -5.69 14.84
N ALA A 13 -33.86 -6.26 16.02
CA ALA A 13 -32.50 -6.62 16.44
C ALA A 13 -31.91 -7.74 15.59
N LEU A 14 -32.72 -8.72 15.20
CA LEU A 14 -32.29 -9.80 14.31
C LEU A 14 -31.98 -9.30 12.89
N ILE A 15 -32.78 -8.37 12.36
CA ILE A 15 -32.54 -7.74 11.06
C ILE A 15 -31.27 -6.91 11.12
N PHE A 16 -31.01 -6.19 12.21
CA PHE A 16 -29.80 -5.41 12.38
C PHE A 16 -28.55 -6.30 12.49
N LEU A 17 -28.67 -7.46 13.17
CA LEU A 17 -27.57 -8.41 13.28
C LEU A 17 -27.26 -9.07 11.93
N GLN A 18 -28.26 -9.34 11.10
CA GLN A 18 -28.07 -9.89 9.76
C GLN A 18 -27.44 -8.87 8.80
N LEU A 19 -27.76 -7.60 8.95
CA LEU A 19 -27.15 -6.53 8.16
C LEU A 19 -25.67 -6.33 8.52
N LEU A 20 -25.31 -6.48 9.79
CA LEU A 20 -23.92 -6.40 10.25
C LEU A 20 -23.10 -7.62 9.79
N SER A 21 -23.67 -8.82 9.85
CA SER A 21 -22.99 -10.02 9.36
C SER A 21 -22.92 -10.06 7.83
N GLY A 22 -23.90 -9.50 7.12
CA GLY A 22 -23.86 -9.36 5.66
C GLY A 22 -22.81 -8.37 5.17
N ARG A 23 -22.52 -7.31 5.92
CA ARG A 23 -21.46 -6.36 5.57
C ARG A 23 -20.07 -6.93 5.77
N SER A 24 -19.84 -7.76 6.78
CA SER A 24 -18.55 -8.39 7.00
C SER A 24 -18.24 -9.50 5.99
N SER A 25 -19.23 -10.04 5.30
CA SER A 25 -19.07 -11.07 4.26
C SER A 25 -18.99 -10.50 2.84
N SER A 26 -19.39 -9.25 2.60
CA SER A 26 -19.31 -8.58 1.30
C SER A 26 -18.04 -7.77 1.12
N ASP A 27 -17.27 -7.56 2.18
CA ASP A 27 -15.98 -6.89 2.18
C ASP A 27 -14.83 -7.88 1.94
N ASP A 28 -15.07 -8.92 1.14
CA ASP A 28 -14.03 -9.78 0.61
C ASP A 28 -13.02 -9.02 -0.27
N ASP A 29 -13.24 -7.73 -0.50
CA ASP A 29 -12.43 -6.93 -1.39
C ASP A 29 -11.07 -6.57 -0.83
N THR A 30 -10.85 -6.56 0.48
CA THR A 30 -9.53 -6.37 1.06
C THR A 30 -9.47 -6.87 2.48
N PRO A 31 -8.94 -8.04 2.73
CA PRO A 31 -8.35 -8.24 4.03
C PRO A 31 -7.28 -7.16 4.18
N ASP A 32 -7.36 -6.37 5.24
CA ASP A 32 -6.19 -5.63 5.72
C ASP A 32 -5.10 -6.65 6.04
N VAL A 33 -4.35 -7.02 5.03
CA VAL A 33 -3.19 -7.89 5.22
C VAL A 33 -2.12 -7.00 5.82
N ALA A 34 -2.06 -7.00 7.15
CA ALA A 34 -0.94 -6.39 7.84
C ALA A 34 0.30 -7.25 7.55
N LEU A 35 1.13 -6.81 6.63
CA LEU A 35 2.41 -7.45 6.41
C LEU A 35 3.40 -6.97 7.47
N SER A 36 4.08 -7.91 8.11
CA SER A 36 5.18 -7.62 9.03
C SER A 36 6.50 -7.34 8.31
N ASP A 37 6.58 -7.68 7.02
CA ASP A 37 7.81 -7.64 6.24
C ASP A 37 7.54 -7.18 4.81
N ILE A 38 8.16 -6.07 4.43
CA ILE A 38 8.11 -5.51 3.07
C ILE A 38 9.39 -5.76 2.27
N SER A 39 10.34 -6.53 2.81
CA SER A 39 11.61 -6.78 2.13
C SER A 39 11.41 -7.38 0.74
N GLY A 40 12.31 -7.06 -0.16
CA GLY A 40 12.25 -7.46 -1.56
C GLY A 40 12.12 -6.30 -2.51
N VAL A 41 11.94 -6.60 -3.79
CA VAL A 41 11.82 -5.61 -4.85
C VAL A 41 10.35 -5.41 -5.22
N TRP A 42 9.91 -4.18 -5.13
CA TRP A 42 8.58 -3.74 -5.54
C TRP A 42 8.69 -2.96 -6.85
N LEU A 43 7.93 -3.38 -7.85
CA LEU A 43 7.90 -2.75 -9.17
C LEU A 43 6.63 -1.93 -9.34
N GLU A 44 6.79 -0.64 -9.59
CA GLU A 44 5.68 0.23 -9.98
C GLU A 44 5.06 -0.24 -11.29
N TYR A 45 3.73 -0.36 -11.33
CA TYR A 45 3.01 -0.69 -12.57
C TYR A 45 1.90 0.32 -12.92
N ALA A 46 1.55 1.20 -12.00
CA ALA A 46 0.59 2.28 -12.26
C ALA A 46 0.86 3.46 -11.32
N TYR A 47 0.48 4.66 -11.73
CA TYR A 47 0.54 5.85 -10.90
C TYR A 47 -0.78 6.63 -10.94
N LEU A 48 -1.09 7.34 -9.86
CA LEU A 48 -2.27 8.18 -9.74
C LEU A 48 -2.03 9.54 -10.40
N CYS A 49 -2.86 9.86 -11.37
CA CYS A 49 -2.87 11.17 -12.02
C CYS A 49 -3.67 12.21 -11.23
N SER A 50 -3.47 13.48 -11.56
CA SER A 50 -4.18 14.62 -10.94
C SER A 50 -5.70 14.60 -11.12
N ASP A 51 -6.21 13.87 -12.11
CA ASP A 51 -7.64 13.68 -12.37
C ASP A 51 -8.26 12.55 -11.51
N GLY A 52 -7.47 11.88 -10.67
CA GLY A 52 -7.92 10.83 -9.76
C GLY A 52 -7.93 9.41 -10.35
N TYR A 53 -7.43 9.23 -11.56
CA TYR A 53 -7.34 7.90 -12.20
C TYR A 53 -5.92 7.36 -12.17
N PHE A 54 -5.83 6.03 -12.02
CA PHE A 54 -4.55 5.33 -12.17
C PHE A 54 -4.25 5.07 -13.64
N VAL A 55 -3.03 5.40 -14.04
CA VAL A 55 -2.50 5.11 -15.38
C VAL A 55 -1.56 3.93 -15.28
N ASP A 56 -1.85 2.87 -16.02
CA ASP A 56 -0.98 1.70 -16.14
C ASP A 56 0.25 2.06 -16.98
N ILE A 57 1.44 1.75 -16.47
CA ILE A 57 2.72 2.01 -17.13
C ILE A 57 3.56 0.75 -17.30
N SER A 58 2.98 -0.42 -17.06
CA SER A 58 3.71 -1.69 -17.12
C SER A 58 4.40 -1.95 -18.47
N ASP A 59 3.83 -1.44 -19.56
CA ASP A 59 4.36 -1.61 -20.91
C ASP A 59 5.29 -0.48 -21.38
N THR A 60 5.47 0.58 -20.57
CA THR A 60 6.25 1.76 -21.02
C THR A 60 7.75 1.62 -20.84
N GLY A 61 8.20 0.72 -19.98
CA GLY A 61 9.61 0.61 -19.59
C GLY A 61 10.10 1.68 -18.62
N ASP A 62 9.24 2.65 -18.24
CA ASP A 62 9.58 3.75 -17.33
C ASP A 62 9.24 3.45 -15.87
N CYS A 63 9.10 2.17 -15.54
CA CYS A 63 8.73 1.74 -14.20
C CYS A 63 9.87 1.94 -13.20
N ILE A 64 9.50 2.38 -12.00
CA ILE A 64 10.43 2.53 -10.88
C ILE A 64 10.45 1.25 -10.06
N TYR A 65 11.64 0.84 -9.65
CA TYR A 65 11.89 -0.28 -8.74
C TYR A 65 12.23 0.25 -7.36
N PHE A 66 11.57 -0.29 -6.34
CA PHE A 66 11.82 0.00 -4.93
C PHE A 66 12.35 -1.26 -4.27
N ASP A 67 13.63 -1.28 -3.97
CA ASP A 67 14.31 -2.43 -3.38
C ASP A 67 14.52 -2.20 -1.89
N PHE A 68 13.77 -2.92 -1.09
CA PHE A 68 13.92 -2.98 0.37
C PHE A 68 14.80 -4.19 0.72
N ALA A 69 16.09 -4.03 0.52
CA ALA A 69 17.06 -5.10 0.77
C ALA A 69 17.35 -5.26 2.25
N ARG A 70 17.44 -6.51 2.69
CA ARG A 70 17.86 -6.83 4.06
C ARG A 70 19.36 -6.60 4.27
N PRO A 71 19.77 -6.20 5.47
CA PRO A 71 18.94 -5.94 6.65
C PRO A 71 18.18 -4.60 6.59
N ASN A 72 18.68 -3.57 5.92
CA ASN A 72 18.12 -2.22 5.97
C ASN A 72 18.53 -1.31 4.80
N THR A 73 19.02 -1.85 3.71
CA THR A 73 19.42 -1.05 2.53
C THR A 73 18.22 -0.80 1.62
N PHE A 74 18.02 0.46 1.24
CA PHE A 74 17.00 0.87 0.30
C PHE A 74 17.64 1.38 -0.99
N ASN A 75 17.15 0.89 -2.13
CA ASN A 75 17.54 1.37 -3.45
C ASN A 75 16.29 1.68 -4.28
N GLN A 76 16.29 2.85 -4.90
CA GLN A 76 15.29 3.20 -5.90
C GLN A 76 16.01 3.37 -7.24
N TYR A 77 15.53 2.68 -8.26
CA TYR A 77 16.17 2.68 -9.59
C TYR A 77 15.16 2.45 -10.70
N THR A 78 15.58 2.77 -11.91
CA THR A 78 14.93 2.37 -13.17
C THR A 78 15.86 1.44 -13.94
N ILE A 79 15.33 0.70 -14.91
CA ILE A 79 16.14 -0.09 -15.84
C ILE A 79 15.99 0.54 -17.21
N ILE A 80 17.11 1.06 -17.74
CA ILE A 80 17.19 1.68 -19.06
C ILE A 80 18.21 0.90 -19.88
N ASP A 81 17.78 0.38 -21.02
CA ASP A 81 18.64 -0.44 -21.91
C ASP A 81 19.34 -1.61 -21.18
N GLY A 82 18.61 -2.24 -20.25
CA GLY A 82 19.11 -3.36 -19.46
C GLY A 82 20.06 -2.99 -18.32
N GLN A 83 20.30 -1.70 -18.08
CA GLN A 83 21.17 -1.21 -17.01
C GLN A 83 20.36 -0.52 -15.91
N LYS A 84 20.79 -0.73 -14.66
CA LYS A 84 20.21 -0.04 -13.50
C LYS A 84 20.69 1.40 -13.44
N GLU A 85 19.74 2.33 -13.53
CA GLU A 85 19.95 3.74 -13.27
C GLU A 85 19.46 4.08 -11.85
N MET A 86 20.39 4.23 -10.91
CA MET A 86 20.09 4.48 -9.50
C MET A 86 19.64 5.92 -9.29
N SER A 87 18.45 6.10 -8.71
CA SER A 87 17.92 7.43 -8.38
C SER A 87 18.02 7.77 -6.89
N MET A 88 17.99 6.78 -6.01
CA MET A 88 18.11 6.98 -4.57
C MET A 88 18.72 5.76 -3.91
N GLN A 89 19.56 5.99 -2.90
CA GLN A 89 20.07 4.97 -2.00
C GLN A 89 19.97 5.46 -0.56
N GLY A 90 19.63 4.57 0.35
CA GLY A 90 19.52 4.92 1.74
C GLY A 90 19.33 3.69 2.64
N THR A 91 18.80 3.95 3.81
CA THR A 91 18.41 2.90 4.76
C THR A 91 16.91 2.97 5.02
N TRP A 92 16.31 1.82 5.32
CA TRP A 92 14.88 1.75 5.59
C TRP A 92 14.57 1.09 6.93
N THR A 93 13.45 1.49 7.50
CA THR A 93 12.78 0.83 8.61
C THR A 93 11.30 0.71 8.28
N PHE A 94 10.62 -0.27 8.82
CA PHE A 94 9.20 -0.50 8.60
C PHE A 94 8.46 -0.69 9.93
N ASN A 95 7.36 0.02 10.08
CA ASN A 95 6.45 -0.17 11.20
C ASN A 95 5.21 -0.95 10.73
N PRO A 96 5.06 -2.23 11.12
CA PRO A 96 3.93 -3.04 10.67
C PRO A 96 2.58 -2.59 11.24
N GLU A 97 2.56 -1.90 12.38
CA GLU A 97 1.32 -1.38 12.98
C GLU A 97 0.70 -0.25 12.16
N THR A 98 1.54 0.58 11.55
CA THR A 98 1.11 1.70 10.72
C THR A 98 1.24 1.44 9.24
N SER A 99 1.86 0.30 8.85
CA SER A 99 2.22 -0.04 7.47
C SER A 99 3.03 1.06 6.78
N MET A 100 3.94 1.68 7.53
CA MET A 100 4.76 2.78 7.04
C MET A 100 6.24 2.43 7.03
N ALA A 101 6.90 2.64 5.90
CA ALA A 101 8.34 2.61 5.77
C ALA A 101 8.91 4.02 5.87
N SER A 102 10.01 4.14 6.60
CA SER A 102 10.80 5.38 6.68
C SER A 102 12.15 5.14 6.00
N ILE A 103 12.48 5.97 5.03
CA ILE A 103 13.75 5.91 4.30
C ILE A 103 14.58 7.12 4.67
N LYS A 104 15.81 6.85 5.11
CA LYS A 104 16.83 7.88 5.35
C LYS A 104 17.85 7.85 4.23
N GLU A 105 17.97 8.98 3.57
CA GLU A 105 18.92 9.19 2.48
C GLU A 105 20.06 10.10 2.97
N PRO A 106 21.36 9.79 2.65
CA PRO A 106 22.51 10.50 3.24
C PRO A 106 22.55 12.02 3.01
N ARG A 107 21.94 12.50 1.92
CA ARG A 107 21.84 13.94 1.62
C ARG A 107 20.69 14.63 2.36
N GLY A 108 19.86 13.86 3.10
CA GLY A 108 18.70 14.37 3.82
C GLY A 108 17.39 14.35 3.02
N TRP A 109 17.34 13.70 1.87
CA TRP A 109 16.12 13.56 1.05
C TRP A 109 15.29 12.37 1.52
N ASP A 110 14.91 12.41 2.78
CA ASP A 110 14.19 11.33 3.43
C ASP A 110 12.78 11.16 2.86
N LEU A 111 12.31 9.92 2.81
CA LEU A 111 10.96 9.56 2.37
C LEU A 111 10.18 8.86 3.47
N GLU A 112 8.87 9.03 3.42
CA GLU A 112 7.89 8.17 4.09
C GLU A 112 7.05 7.47 3.03
N ILE A 113 6.93 6.16 3.13
CA ILE A 113 6.11 5.36 2.22
C ILE A 113 5.06 4.61 3.03
N SER A 114 3.79 4.98 2.83
CA SER A 114 2.66 4.26 3.43
C SER A 114 2.15 3.20 2.47
N PHE A 115 2.02 1.97 2.97
CA PHE A 115 1.54 0.83 2.20
C PHE A 115 0.07 0.55 2.50
N THR A 116 -0.72 0.36 1.47
CA THR A 116 -2.05 -0.24 1.55
C THR A 116 -2.00 -1.54 0.77
N PHE A 117 -1.95 -2.66 1.49
CA PHE A 117 -1.77 -3.98 0.87
C PHE A 117 -3.09 -4.52 0.34
N LYS A 118 -3.10 -4.94 -0.92
CA LYS A 118 -4.16 -5.76 -1.50
C LYS A 118 -3.94 -7.23 -1.16
N ASP A 119 -2.69 -7.68 -1.22
CA ASP A 119 -2.20 -8.98 -0.79
C ASP A 119 -0.70 -8.90 -0.46
N ALA A 120 -0.05 -10.03 -0.23
CA ALA A 120 1.37 -10.07 0.13
C ALA A 120 2.30 -9.49 -0.95
N ASN A 121 1.85 -9.42 -2.20
CA ASN A 121 2.67 -9.05 -3.35
C ASN A 121 2.09 -7.90 -4.19
N ASP A 122 1.02 -7.25 -3.72
CA ASP A 122 0.38 -6.13 -4.41
C ASP A 122 -0.05 -5.06 -3.41
N ALA A 123 0.37 -3.84 -3.62
CA ALA A 123 0.08 -2.73 -2.73
C ALA A 123 -0.06 -1.40 -3.48
N THR A 124 -0.81 -0.49 -2.87
CA THR A 124 -0.76 0.92 -3.21
C THR A 124 0.22 1.60 -2.25
N LEU A 125 1.17 2.35 -2.79
CA LEU A 125 2.18 3.07 -2.06
C LEU A 125 1.90 4.57 -2.14
N TYR A 126 1.75 5.20 -0.98
CA TYR A 126 1.72 6.65 -0.86
C TYR A 126 3.09 7.14 -0.42
N ILE A 127 3.80 7.80 -1.30
CA ILE A 127 5.18 8.26 -1.12
C ILE A 127 5.17 9.74 -0.82
N LYS A 128 5.80 10.13 0.28
CA LYS A 128 5.94 11.53 0.69
C LYS A 128 7.40 11.87 0.95
N GLY A 129 7.90 12.89 0.26
CA GLY A 129 9.20 13.50 0.57
C GLY A 129 9.09 14.35 1.83
N LYS A 130 10.00 14.16 2.78
CA LYS A 130 10.00 14.93 4.03
C LYS A 130 10.54 16.34 3.87
N THR A 131 11.44 16.54 2.90
CA THR A 131 12.11 17.83 2.67
C THR A 131 11.31 18.75 1.77
N ASP A 132 10.73 18.21 0.70
CA ASP A 132 10.03 18.98 -0.34
C ASP A 132 8.49 18.89 -0.24
N ASN A 133 7.96 18.04 0.66
CA ASN A 133 6.54 17.72 0.81
C ASN A 133 5.86 17.22 -0.49
N GLN A 134 6.62 16.79 -1.48
CA GLN A 134 6.08 16.19 -2.68
C GLN A 134 5.49 14.83 -2.35
N THR A 135 4.35 14.52 -2.98
CA THR A 135 3.63 13.27 -2.78
C THR A 135 3.40 12.59 -4.11
N ARG A 136 3.43 11.26 -4.08
CA ARG A 136 3.12 10.41 -5.23
C ARG A 136 2.41 9.16 -4.76
N THR A 137 1.35 8.78 -5.46
CA THR A 137 0.63 7.54 -5.20
C THR A 137 0.82 6.60 -6.38
N ILE A 138 1.27 5.39 -6.10
CA ILE A 138 1.54 4.38 -7.11
C ILE A 138 0.93 3.03 -6.70
N LYS A 139 0.75 2.16 -7.69
CA LYS A 139 0.54 0.73 -7.46
C LYS A 139 1.81 -0.02 -7.78
N ALA A 140 2.19 -0.93 -6.91
CA ALA A 140 3.40 -1.71 -7.05
C ALA A 140 3.18 -3.19 -6.73
N LYS A 141 3.92 -4.05 -7.42
CA LYS A 141 3.95 -5.49 -7.19
C LYS A 141 5.31 -5.90 -6.66
N ARG A 142 5.30 -6.78 -5.66
CA ARG A 142 6.54 -7.41 -5.19
C ARG A 142 6.95 -8.48 -6.20
N ILE A 143 8.11 -8.32 -6.81
CA ILE A 143 8.64 -9.23 -7.84
C ILE A 143 9.74 -10.15 -7.33
N SER A 144 10.31 -9.85 -6.17
CA SER A 144 11.26 -10.72 -5.48
C SER A 144 11.26 -10.43 -3.98
N GLN A 145 11.68 -11.43 -3.19
CA GLN A 145 11.89 -11.32 -1.75
C GLN A 145 13.37 -11.48 -1.40
#